data_25a81a2a99f67203ddb0fe2abe56f894
#
_entry.id   25a81a2a99f67203ddb0fe2abe56f894
#
_cell.length_a   1.000
_cell.length_b   1.000
_cell.length_c   1.000
_cell.angle_alpha   90.00
_cell.angle_beta   90.00
_cell.angle_gamma   90.00
#
_symmetry.space_group_name_H-M   'P 1'
#
loop_
_entity.id
_entity.type
_entity.pdbx_description
1 polymer ?
#
loop_
_entity_poly.entity_id
_entity_poly.type
_entity_poly.pdbx_seq_one_letter_code
_entity_poly.pdbx_strand_id
1 'polypeptide(L)'
;MKLGWLLLAYLALALAFARATPPLEASDEARHLGFVVHLARHRMLPVVDASRPGLAAHEALQPPLYYAVGAALVGPRRLRDAERFYVPMPGSTIGRADLPGTRFMFTPPDRPRPRGTLAAVRRLRLLSIALGAATVLLAWATARTLSPDDPDTALFAAALVALNPMFLFIGSSVNNDNLVTVLSAACVLASCRASFAPARTRDAIVAGVAIGVALLAKASALVLVPPLLYRIAAAAPDRRAAARAAGAALGAAALVAGWWVVRNLVLYGEPFATTLQAVLAGNLRPSWQPLALLREWDGFVKSFWGVFGGFNVIYADGVYDAFFLLSALGVASVLVALARPGLGRDPRVRALALLAAGNLLAVAAWTSRLLGSQGRLLFPSSTAIAVLAALGVAALPARARRVTQVAVPAFLAAASAWACLVLIPDAYAVP
;
A
#
# COMPACT_ATOMS: atom_id res chain seq x y z
N MET A 1 23.93 -10.23 -1.12
CA MET A 1 23.54 -9.05 -1.97
C MET A 1 23.75 -7.78 -1.16
N LYS A 2 24.24 -6.69 -1.74
CA LYS A 2 24.32 -5.39 -1.05
C LYS A 2 23.02 -4.62 -1.26
N LEU A 3 22.63 -3.77 -0.33
CA LEU A 3 21.40 -2.97 -0.40
C LEU A 3 21.30 -2.17 -1.72
N GLY A 4 22.42 -1.63 -2.21
CA GLY A 4 22.44 -0.90 -3.48
C GLY A 4 22.00 -1.76 -4.69
N TRP A 5 22.42 -3.02 -4.75
CA TRP A 5 21.97 -3.95 -5.80
C TRP A 5 20.49 -4.29 -5.70
N LEU A 6 19.96 -4.43 -4.47
CA LEU A 6 18.53 -4.64 -4.26
C LEU A 6 17.72 -3.43 -4.74
N LEU A 7 18.16 -2.21 -4.43
CA LEU A 7 17.50 -0.99 -4.90
C LEU A 7 17.55 -0.84 -6.41
N LEU A 8 18.69 -1.18 -7.03
CA LEU A 8 18.80 -1.21 -8.50
C LEU A 8 17.85 -2.24 -9.12
N ALA A 9 17.75 -3.44 -8.54
CA ALA A 9 16.80 -4.46 -9.00
C ALA A 9 15.34 -3.97 -8.83
N TYR A 10 14.99 -3.37 -7.69
CA TYR A 10 13.69 -2.75 -7.48
C TYR A 10 13.38 -1.70 -8.54
N LEU A 11 14.29 -0.76 -8.78
CA LEU A 11 14.09 0.32 -9.75
C LEU A 11 13.93 -0.23 -11.17
N ALA A 12 14.75 -1.21 -11.55
CA ALA A 12 14.67 -1.84 -12.87
C ALA A 12 13.32 -2.54 -13.08
N LEU A 13 12.87 -3.33 -12.09
CA LEU A 13 11.57 -4.02 -12.14
C LEU A 13 10.40 -3.02 -12.11
N ALA A 14 10.41 -2.02 -11.23
CA ALA A 14 9.36 -1.02 -11.16
C ALA A 14 9.24 -0.21 -12.45
N LEU A 15 10.36 0.17 -13.08
CA LEU A 15 10.35 0.83 -14.39
C LEU A 15 9.84 -0.11 -15.50
N ALA A 16 10.15 -1.41 -15.43
CA ALA A 16 9.63 -2.40 -16.36
C ALA A 16 8.10 -2.56 -16.20
N PHE A 17 7.57 -2.65 -14.98
CA PHE A 17 6.13 -2.64 -14.72
C PHE A 17 5.46 -1.36 -15.23
N ALA A 18 6.05 -0.18 -14.96
CA ALA A 18 5.52 1.10 -15.44
C ALA A 18 5.48 1.19 -16.97
N ARG A 19 6.39 0.48 -17.66
CA ARG A 19 6.43 0.42 -19.12
C ARG A 19 5.46 -0.62 -19.69
N ALA A 20 5.37 -1.80 -19.04
CA ALA A 20 4.55 -2.92 -19.48
C ALA A 20 3.05 -2.61 -19.34
N THR A 21 2.67 -1.91 -18.27
CA THR A 21 1.26 -1.56 -18.00
C THR A 21 0.88 -0.31 -18.81
N PRO A 22 -0.06 -0.41 -19.76
CA PRO A 22 -0.53 0.77 -20.49
C PRO A 22 -1.05 1.85 -19.54
N PRO A 23 -1.00 3.14 -19.92
CA PRO A 23 -1.53 4.20 -19.08
C PRO A 23 -3.02 4.01 -18.78
N LEU A 24 -3.40 4.19 -17.51
CA LEU A 24 -4.76 4.07 -16.96
C LEU A 24 -5.32 2.63 -16.89
N GLU A 25 -4.52 1.62 -17.22
CA GLU A 25 -4.92 0.22 -17.14
C GLU A 25 -4.60 -0.43 -15.77
N ALA A 26 -3.77 0.20 -14.94
CA ALA A 26 -3.62 -0.25 -13.56
C ALA A 26 -4.89 0.02 -12.75
N SER A 27 -5.19 -0.88 -11.81
CA SER A 27 -6.40 -0.76 -10.97
C SER A 27 -6.49 0.62 -10.31
N ASP A 28 -7.64 1.26 -10.45
CA ASP A 28 -8.01 2.57 -9.92
C ASP A 28 -7.19 3.76 -10.48
N GLU A 29 -6.14 3.53 -11.30
CA GLU A 29 -5.23 4.57 -11.78
C GLU A 29 -5.95 5.72 -12.47
N ALA A 30 -6.96 5.42 -13.29
CA ALA A 30 -7.76 6.43 -13.97
C ALA A 30 -8.48 7.36 -12.96
N ARG A 31 -9.06 6.78 -11.91
CA ARG A 31 -9.81 7.52 -10.88
C ARG A 31 -8.88 8.36 -10.01
N HIS A 32 -7.73 7.80 -9.62
CA HIS A 32 -6.68 8.56 -8.93
C HIS A 32 -6.17 9.72 -9.77
N LEU A 33 -5.93 9.51 -11.07
CA LEU A 33 -5.58 10.60 -11.98
C LEU A 33 -6.68 11.66 -12.06
N GLY A 34 -7.96 11.26 -12.08
CA GLY A 34 -9.11 12.17 -12.09
C GLY A 34 -9.08 13.15 -10.92
N PHE A 35 -8.69 12.71 -9.72
CA PHE A 35 -8.57 13.60 -8.57
C PHE A 35 -7.37 14.56 -8.72
N VAL A 36 -6.23 14.09 -9.24
CA VAL A 36 -5.08 14.96 -9.57
C VAL A 36 -5.50 16.02 -10.60
N VAL A 37 -6.24 15.64 -11.64
CA VAL A 37 -6.79 16.55 -12.66
C VAL A 37 -7.66 17.63 -12.01
N HIS A 38 -8.58 17.23 -11.15
CA HIS A 38 -9.47 18.15 -10.46
C HIS A 38 -8.69 19.19 -9.65
N LEU A 39 -7.76 18.74 -8.78
CA LEU A 39 -6.96 19.64 -7.95
C LEU A 39 -6.06 20.56 -8.78
N ALA A 40 -5.44 20.04 -9.85
CA ALA A 40 -4.57 20.83 -10.70
C ALA A 40 -5.32 21.95 -11.43
N ARG A 41 -6.57 21.71 -11.83
CA ARG A 41 -7.38 22.67 -12.59
C ARG A 41 -8.11 23.66 -11.68
N HIS A 42 -8.75 23.17 -10.62
CA HIS A 42 -9.66 23.97 -9.82
C HIS A 42 -9.02 24.52 -8.53
N ARG A 43 -7.89 23.95 -8.08
CA ARG A 43 -7.21 24.31 -6.82
C ARG A 43 -8.12 24.23 -5.57
N MET A 44 -9.18 23.44 -5.67
CA MET A 44 -10.18 23.20 -4.63
C MET A 44 -10.41 21.69 -4.48
N LEU A 45 -10.78 21.28 -3.27
CA LEU A 45 -11.15 19.89 -3.04
C LEU A 45 -12.50 19.59 -3.71
N PRO A 46 -12.64 18.42 -4.36
CA PRO A 46 -13.91 18.05 -4.99
C PRO A 46 -15.01 17.87 -3.93
N VAL A 47 -16.19 18.34 -4.24
CA VAL A 47 -17.43 17.93 -3.58
C VAL A 47 -18.13 16.95 -4.50
N VAL A 48 -18.39 15.76 -4.00
CA VAL A 48 -18.94 14.67 -4.82
C VAL A 48 -20.44 14.75 -4.85
N ASP A 49 -21.00 14.85 -6.05
CA ASP A 49 -22.41 14.63 -6.33
C ASP A 49 -22.58 13.21 -6.88
N ALA A 50 -23.38 12.38 -6.22
CA ALA A 50 -23.61 11.00 -6.63
C ALA A 50 -24.23 10.88 -8.03
N SER A 51 -25.00 11.88 -8.48
CA SER A 51 -25.60 11.93 -9.82
C SER A 51 -24.56 12.30 -10.91
N ARG A 52 -23.46 12.98 -10.53
CA ARG A 52 -22.42 13.47 -11.45
C ARG A 52 -21.03 13.32 -10.83
N PRO A 53 -20.50 12.08 -10.67
CA PRO A 53 -19.32 11.82 -9.85
C PRO A 53 -18.00 12.38 -10.43
N GLY A 54 -17.97 12.89 -11.65
CA GLY A 54 -16.78 13.41 -12.30
C GLY A 54 -15.72 12.33 -12.61
N LEU A 55 -14.52 12.75 -13.06
CA LEU A 55 -13.46 11.82 -13.46
C LEU A 55 -12.88 11.01 -12.30
N ALA A 56 -12.85 11.59 -11.10
CA ALA A 56 -12.33 10.92 -9.90
C ALA A 56 -13.31 9.91 -9.30
N ALA A 57 -14.61 10.05 -9.56
CA ALA A 57 -15.67 9.22 -9.01
C ALA A 57 -15.48 8.98 -7.49
N HIS A 58 -15.45 7.72 -7.06
CA HIS A 58 -15.29 7.35 -5.66
C HIS A 58 -13.94 7.77 -5.05
N GLU A 59 -12.88 7.95 -5.84
CA GLU A 59 -11.58 8.39 -5.34
C GLU A 59 -11.58 9.87 -4.91
N ALA A 60 -12.54 10.67 -5.36
CA ALA A 60 -12.71 12.05 -4.90
C ALA A 60 -13.08 12.16 -3.41
N LEU A 61 -13.49 11.07 -2.78
CA LEU A 61 -13.78 10.95 -1.34
C LEU A 61 -12.56 10.57 -0.49
N GLN A 62 -11.43 10.24 -1.13
CA GLN A 62 -10.17 9.91 -0.44
C GLN A 62 -9.49 11.16 0.15
N PRO A 63 -8.67 11.00 1.22
CA PRO A 63 -7.86 12.09 1.75
C PRO A 63 -6.92 12.70 0.69
N PRO A 64 -6.66 14.02 0.71
CA PRO A 64 -6.18 14.75 -0.45
C PRO A 64 -4.66 14.77 -0.66
N LEU A 65 -3.83 14.32 0.29
CA LEU A 65 -2.39 14.62 0.31
C LEU A 65 -1.66 14.10 -0.93
N TYR A 66 -1.89 12.84 -1.32
CA TYR A 66 -1.26 12.25 -2.50
C TYR A 66 -1.61 13.04 -3.78
N TYR A 67 -2.86 13.40 -3.91
CA TYR A 67 -3.39 14.10 -5.09
C TYR A 67 -2.92 15.55 -5.15
N ALA A 68 -2.77 16.21 -4.00
CA ALA A 68 -2.21 17.56 -3.91
C ALA A 68 -0.73 17.59 -4.34
N VAL A 69 0.07 16.62 -3.86
CA VAL A 69 1.47 16.44 -4.29
C VAL A 69 1.52 16.16 -5.79
N GLY A 70 0.67 15.26 -6.28
CA GLY A 70 0.58 14.93 -7.70
C GLY A 70 0.21 16.14 -8.56
N ALA A 71 -0.80 16.92 -8.15
CA ALA A 71 -1.23 18.12 -8.86
C ALA A 71 -0.13 19.20 -8.93
N ALA A 72 0.61 19.39 -7.84
CA ALA A 72 1.76 20.29 -7.80
C ALA A 72 2.88 19.84 -8.75
N LEU A 73 3.15 18.52 -8.80
CA LEU A 73 4.22 17.94 -9.64
C LEU A 73 3.94 18.08 -11.14
N VAL A 74 2.68 17.90 -11.58
CA VAL A 74 2.36 17.86 -13.00
C VAL A 74 1.82 19.19 -13.54
N GLY A 75 1.11 19.95 -12.74
CA GLY A 75 0.51 21.23 -13.10
C GLY A 75 -0.65 21.14 -14.12
N PRO A 76 -1.49 22.18 -14.23
CA PRO A 76 -2.74 22.12 -15.01
C PRO A 76 -2.50 22.05 -16.53
N ARG A 77 -1.41 22.63 -17.03
CA ARG A 77 -1.15 22.71 -18.49
C ARG A 77 -1.00 21.33 -19.13
N ARG A 78 -0.45 20.35 -18.41
CA ARG A 78 -0.24 18.99 -18.91
C ARG A 78 -1.50 18.12 -18.87
N LEU A 79 -2.53 18.56 -18.18
CA LEU A 79 -3.77 17.80 -17.97
C LEU A 79 -4.95 18.32 -18.77
N ARG A 80 -4.71 19.22 -19.76
CA ARG A 80 -5.78 19.85 -20.57
C ARG A 80 -6.53 18.84 -21.45
N ASP A 81 -5.88 17.76 -21.85
CA ASP A 81 -6.42 16.71 -22.70
C ASP A 81 -6.87 15.47 -21.93
N ALA A 82 -7.04 15.57 -20.61
CA ALA A 82 -7.31 14.41 -19.76
C ALA A 82 -8.59 13.65 -20.13
N GLU A 83 -9.67 14.34 -20.45
CA GLU A 83 -10.96 13.74 -20.80
C GLU A 83 -10.87 12.79 -22.00
N ARG A 84 -9.93 13.01 -22.92
CA ARG A 84 -9.73 12.13 -24.08
C ARG A 84 -9.31 10.72 -23.72
N PHE A 85 -8.82 10.51 -22.48
CA PHE A 85 -8.36 9.23 -21.96
C PHE A 85 -9.37 8.53 -21.06
N TYR A 86 -10.50 9.17 -20.79
CA TYR A 86 -11.58 8.60 -19.95
C TYR A 86 -12.70 8.00 -20.81
N VAL A 87 -12.33 7.32 -21.87
CA VAL A 87 -13.27 6.62 -22.77
C VAL A 87 -13.20 5.13 -22.42
N PRO A 88 -14.25 4.57 -21.77
CA PRO A 88 -14.29 3.13 -21.51
C PRO A 88 -14.28 2.33 -22.81
N MET A 89 -13.50 1.25 -22.84
CA MET A 89 -13.51 0.31 -23.97
C MET A 89 -14.78 -0.54 -23.94
N PRO A 90 -15.53 -0.64 -25.04
CA PRO A 90 -16.64 -1.58 -25.15
C PRO A 90 -16.18 -3.01 -24.89
N GLY A 91 -16.92 -3.77 -24.10
CA GLY A 91 -16.58 -5.15 -23.78
C GLY A 91 -15.42 -5.34 -22.80
N SER A 92 -15.00 -4.27 -22.10
CA SER A 92 -13.99 -4.39 -21.06
C SER A 92 -14.44 -5.34 -19.94
N THR A 93 -13.49 -6.14 -19.43
CA THR A 93 -13.75 -7.23 -18.49
C THR A 93 -13.02 -7.04 -17.16
N ILE A 94 -13.15 -5.86 -16.56
CA ILE A 94 -12.55 -5.57 -15.25
C ILE A 94 -12.92 -6.66 -14.25
N GLY A 95 -11.92 -7.23 -13.58
CA GLY A 95 -12.12 -8.29 -12.60
C GLY A 95 -12.44 -9.67 -13.14
N ARG A 96 -12.41 -9.86 -14.47
CA ARG A 96 -12.76 -11.12 -15.16
C ARG A 96 -11.59 -11.59 -16.03
N ALA A 97 -10.70 -12.38 -15.43
CA ALA A 97 -9.55 -12.95 -16.14
C ALA A 97 -9.92 -14.05 -17.15
N ASP A 98 -11.14 -14.57 -17.05
CA ASP A 98 -11.71 -15.64 -17.89
C ASP A 98 -12.34 -15.13 -19.19
N LEU A 99 -12.49 -13.82 -19.35
CA LEU A 99 -13.11 -13.21 -20.53
C LEU A 99 -12.08 -12.47 -21.38
N PRO A 100 -12.28 -12.42 -22.71
CA PRO A 100 -11.48 -11.57 -23.60
C PRO A 100 -11.73 -10.08 -23.32
N GLY A 101 -10.78 -9.22 -23.67
CA GLY A 101 -10.93 -7.78 -23.48
C GLY A 101 -10.19 -7.26 -22.24
N THR A 102 -8.88 -7.32 -22.30
CA THR A 102 -7.99 -6.90 -21.21
C THR A 102 -8.03 -5.42 -20.94
N ARG A 103 -8.20 -4.60 -21.99
CA ARG A 103 -8.19 -3.12 -21.88
C ARG A 103 -9.54 -2.61 -21.39
N PHE A 104 -9.51 -1.72 -20.42
CA PHE A 104 -10.73 -1.06 -19.96
C PHE A 104 -10.81 0.43 -20.30
N MET A 105 -9.69 1.07 -20.64
CA MET A 105 -9.63 2.45 -21.09
C MET A 105 -9.03 2.55 -22.47
N PHE A 106 -9.59 3.45 -23.30
CA PHE A 106 -9.02 3.75 -24.60
C PHE A 106 -7.74 4.55 -24.44
N THR A 107 -6.62 3.99 -24.91
CA THR A 107 -5.36 4.72 -25.08
C THR A 107 -5.04 4.78 -26.58
N PRO A 108 -4.96 5.98 -27.20
CA PRO A 108 -4.63 6.10 -28.61
C PRO A 108 -3.27 5.43 -28.90
N PRO A 109 -3.18 4.49 -29.90
CA PRO A 109 -1.98 3.71 -30.13
C PRO A 109 -0.78 4.52 -30.66
N ASP A 110 -1.02 5.69 -31.31
CA ASP A 110 -0.06 6.27 -32.23
C ASP A 110 0.74 7.48 -31.72
N ARG A 111 1.18 7.47 -30.44
CA ARG A 111 2.03 8.59 -29.98
C ARG A 111 3.41 8.12 -29.56
N PRO A 112 4.45 8.29 -30.43
CA PRO A 112 5.83 7.87 -30.13
C PRO A 112 6.46 8.64 -28.96
N ARG A 113 5.92 9.82 -28.59
CA ARG A 113 6.37 10.59 -27.42
C ARG A 113 5.18 10.98 -26.53
N PRO A 114 5.22 10.67 -25.22
CA PRO A 114 4.15 11.06 -24.31
C PRO A 114 4.14 12.57 -24.14
N ARG A 115 3.02 13.18 -24.50
CA ARG A 115 2.73 14.60 -24.30
C ARG A 115 1.46 14.73 -23.44
N GLY A 116 1.21 15.92 -22.90
CA GLY A 116 -0.01 16.19 -22.14
C GLY A 116 -0.20 15.21 -20.97
N THR A 117 -1.40 14.65 -20.87
CA THR A 117 -1.80 13.75 -19.80
C THR A 117 -0.95 12.47 -19.71
N LEU A 118 -0.50 11.90 -20.84
CA LEU A 118 0.38 10.73 -20.80
C LEU A 118 1.74 11.04 -20.16
N ALA A 119 2.27 12.24 -20.40
CA ALA A 119 3.49 12.69 -19.74
C ALA A 119 3.27 12.92 -18.23
N ALA A 120 2.09 13.41 -17.84
CA ALA A 120 1.70 13.57 -16.45
C ALA A 120 1.62 12.20 -15.73
N VAL A 121 0.94 11.21 -16.33
CA VAL A 121 0.87 9.83 -15.79
C VAL A 121 2.28 9.26 -15.56
N ARG A 122 3.19 9.39 -16.54
CA ARG A 122 4.58 8.92 -16.36
C ARG A 122 5.30 9.58 -15.19
N ARG A 123 5.13 10.89 -14.98
CA ARG A 123 5.73 11.61 -13.84
C ARG A 123 5.16 11.14 -12.51
N LEU A 124 3.84 10.93 -12.46
CA LEU A 124 3.18 10.42 -11.26
C LEU A 124 3.60 8.98 -10.95
N ARG A 125 3.77 8.12 -11.98
CA ARG A 125 4.34 6.77 -11.82
C ARG A 125 5.78 6.82 -11.29
N LEU A 126 6.61 7.75 -11.76
CA LEU A 126 7.97 7.94 -11.22
C LEU A 126 7.95 8.41 -9.77
N LEU A 127 7.01 9.28 -9.37
CA LEU A 127 6.79 9.62 -7.96
C LEU A 127 6.45 8.36 -7.15
N SER A 128 5.54 7.53 -7.62
CA SER A 128 5.16 6.27 -6.97
C SER A 128 6.36 5.33 -6.81
N ILE A 129 7.19 5.18 -7.85
CA ILE A 129 8.43 4.37 -7.81
C ILE A 129 9.39 4.90 -6.75
N ALA A 130 9.56 6.22 -6.65
CA ALA A 130 10.42 6.82 -5.62
C ALA A 130 9.88 6.58 -4.20
N LEU A 131 8.56 6.68 -3.99
CA LEU A 131 7.91 6.35 -2.71
C LEU A 131 8.10 4.87 -2.36
N GLY A 132 8.00 3.96 -3.33
CA GLY A 132 8.27 2.54 -3.13
C GLY A 132 9.73 2.26 -2.77
N ALA A 133 10.70 2.91 -3.44
CA ALA A 133 12.13 2.80 -3.08
C ALA A 133 12.39 3.28 -1.64
N ALA A 134 11.74 4.38 -1.23
CA ALA A 134 11.81 4.86 0.15
C ALA A 134 11.21 3.83 1.14
N THR A 135 10.10 3.15 0.78
CA THR A 135 9.54 2.07 1.61
C THR A 135 10.52 0.93 1.80
N VAL A 136 11.22 0.51 0.75
CA VAL A 136 12.26 -0.54 0.82
C VAL A 136 13.40 -0.14 1.76
N LEU A 137 13.89 1.11 1.66
CA LEU A 137 14.90 1.66 2.57
C LEU A 137 14.43 1.69 4.02
N LEU A 138 13.19 2.08 4.27
CA LEU A 138 12.59 2.13 5.60
C LEU A 138 12.40 0.73 6.20
N ALA A 139 12.03 -0.27 5.39
CA ALA A 139 11.96 -1.66 5.82
C ALA A 139 13.33 -2.20 6.23
N TRP A 140 14.35 -1.95 5.42
CA TRP A 140 15.73 -2.27 5.76
C TRP A 140 16.17 -1.59 7.07
N ALA A 141 15.94 -0.29 7.20
CA ALA A 141 16.32 0.48 8.39
C ALA A 141 15.61 0.00 9.66
N THR A 142 14.32 -0.40 9.54
CA THR A 142 13.55 -0.95 10.65
C THR A 142 14.13 -2.29 11.11
N ALA A 143 14.42 -3.20 10.18
CA ALA A 143 15.04 -4.48 10.50
C ALA A 143 16.45 -4.29 11.10
N ARG A 144 17.26 -3.36 10.58
CA ARG A 144 18.57 -2.99 11.16
C ARG A 144 18.46 -2.44 12.58
N THR A 145 17.39 -1.72 12.90
CA THR A 145 17.14 -1.20 14.26
C THR A 145 16.81 -2.32 15.26
N LEU A 146 16.16 -3.40 14.79
CA LEU A 146 15.76 -4.53 15.63
C LEU A 146 16.82 -5.64 15.67
N SER A 147 17.66 -5.75 14.67
CA SER A 147 18.72 -6.75 14.54
C SER A 147 19.99 -6.08 14.01
N PRO A 148 20.69 -5.28 14.84
CA PRO A 148 21.84 -4.48 14.43
C PRO A 148 23.03 -5.34 13.98
N ASP A 149 23.20 -6.54 14.56
CA ASP A 149 24.35 -7.42 14.31
C ASP A 149 24.10 -8.36 13.12
N ASP A 150 22.91 -8.34 12.52
CA ASP A 150 22.52 -9.22 11.42
C ASP A 150 22.06 -8.45 10.18
N PRO A 151 23.01 -8.00 9.33
CA PRO A 151 22.70 -7.26 8.11
C PRO A 151 21.94 -8.09 7.07
N ASP A 152 22.07 -9.43 7.07
CA ASP A 152 21.40 -10.32 6.12
C ASP A 152 19.92 -10.40 6.41
N THR A 153 19.51 -10.40 7.68
CA THR A 153 18.10 -10.31 8.10
C THR A 153 17.48 -8.99 7.62
N ALA A 154 18.20 -7.88 7.74
CA ALA A 154 17.69 -6.59 7.27
C ALA A 154 17.55 -6.54 5.73
N LEU A 155 18.51 -7.11 5.04
CA LEU A 155 18.48 -7.21 3.58
C LEU A 155 17.32 -8.10 3.10
N PHE A 156 17.09 -9.23 3.79
CA PHE A 156 15.99 -10.14 3.49
C PHE A 156 14.62 -9.46 3.72
N ALA A 157 14.43 -8.72 4.83
CA ALA A 157 13.22 -7.94 5.07
C ALA A 157 12.96 -6.92 3.95
N ALA A 158 13.99 -6.19 3.52
CA ALA A 158 13.89 -5.26 2.41
C ALA A 158 13.57 -5.98 1.08
N ALA A 159 14.13 -7.16 0.84
CA ALA A 159 13.89 -7.94 -0.37
C ALA A 159 12.45 -8.46 -0.45
N LEU A 160 11.84 -8.86 0.68
CA LEU A 160 10.43 -9.26 0.73
C LEU A 160 9.48 -8.14 0.30
N VAL A 161 9.82 -6.89 0.58
CA VAL A 161 9.05 -5.72 0.12
C VAL A 161 9.39 -5.38 -1.33
N ALA A 162 10.69 -5.26 -1.64
CA ALA A 162 11.19 -4.77 -2.93
C ALA A 162 10.79 -5.66 -4.11
N LEU A 163 10.72 -6.97 -3.89
CA LEU A 163 10.53 -7.97 -4.94
C LEU A 163 9.11 -8.57 -4.95
N ASN A 164 8.19 -8.09 -4.11
CA ASN A 164 6.78 -8.49 -4.19
C ASN A 164 6.19 -7.97 -5.50
N PRO A 165 5.64 -8.84 -6.39
CA PRO A 165 5.17 -8.41 -7.70
C PRO A 165 4.02 -7.39 -7.63
N MET A 166 3.09 -7.55 -6.68
CA MET A 166 1.97 -6.61 -6.52
C MET A 166 2.43 -5.26 -5.95
N PHE A 167 3.42 -5.27 -5.05
CA PHE A 167 4.02 -4.03 -4.56
C PHE A 167 4.73 -3.27 -5.68
N LEU A 168 5.44 -3.95 -6.57
CA LEU A 168 6.05 -3.39 -7.76
C LEU A 168 5.01 -2.82 -8.73
N PHE A 169 3.93 -3.56 -8.98
CA PHE A 169 2.85 -3.14 -9.88
C PHE A 169 2.13 -1.88 -9.37
N ILE A 170 1.68 -1.86 -8.12
CA ILE A 170 1.05 -0.68 -7.51
C ILE A 170 2.06 0.45 -7.35
N GLY A 171 3.30 0.12 -6.95
CA GLY A 171 4.43 1.06 -6.84
C GLY A 171 4.81 1.72 -8.17
N SER A 172 4.37 1.18 -9.30
CA SER A 172 4.57 1.73 -10.65
C SER A 172 3.32 2.35 -11.26
N SER A 173 2.25 2.53 -10.50
CA SER A 173 0.98 3.13 -10.93
C SER A 173 0.67 4.44 -10.17
N VAL A 174 -0.28 5.23 -10.69
CA VAL A 174 -0.80 6.41 -9.98
C VAL A 174 -1.82 5.93 -8.95
N ASN A 175 -1.38 5.84 -7.69
CA ASN A 175 -2.19 5.29 -6.61
C ASN A 175 -1.76 5.87 -5.24
N ASN A 176 -2.71 6.26 -4.39
CA ASN A 176 -2.45 6.80 -3.07
C ASN A 176 -1.93 5.75 -2.06
N ASP A 177 -2.06 4.46 -2.37
CA ASP A 177 -1.45 3.37 -1.59
C ASP A 177 0.06 3.54 -1.46
N ASN A 178 0.72 4.10 -2.47
CA ASN A 178 2.16 4.36 -2.44
C ASN A 178 2.57 5.33 -1.34
N LEU A 179 1.79 6.42 -1.17
CA LEU A 179 2.09 7.41 -0.14
C LEU A 179 1.77 6.91 1.27
N VAL A 180 0.61 6.25 1.47
CA VAL A 180 0.28 5.72 2.80
C VAL A 180 1.25 4.62 3.21
N THR A 181 1.73 3.79 2.28
CA THR A 181 2.68 2.70 2.58
C THR A 181 4.03 3.25 3.05
N VAL A 182 4.60 4.23 2.36
CA VAL A 182 5.87 4.84 2.79
C VAL A 182 5.73 5.62 4.10
N LEU A 183 4.62 6.33 4.31
CA LEU A 183 4.37 7.04 5.56
C LEU A 183 4.17 6.06 6.72
N SER A 184 3.47 4.95 6.49
CA SER A 184 3.34 3.87 7.48
C SER A 184 4.70 3.26 7.83
N ALA A 185 5.54 2.98 6.83
CA ALA A 185 6.90 2.49 7.06
C ALA A 185 7.76 3.49 7.86
N ALA A 186 7.62 4.80 7.59
CA ALA A 186 8.28 5.85 8.35
C ALA A 186 7.80 5.91 9.81
N CYS A 187 6.48 5.81 10.04
CA CYS A 187 5.89 5.72 11.39
C CYS A 187 6.40 4.49 12.14
N VAL A 188 6.50 3.34 11.48
CA VAL A 188 7.03 2.09 12.03
C VAL A 188 8.49 2.29 12.47
N LEU A 189 9.36 2.80 11.60
CA LEU A 189 10.76 3.06 11.92
C LEU A 189 10.89 4.06 13.07
N ALA A 190 10.15 5.17 13.01
CA ALA A 190 10.14 6.18 14.07
C ALA A 190 9.71 5.56 15.41
N SER A 191 8.65 4.75 15.43
CA SER A 191 8.18 4.03 16.61
C SER A 191 9.23 3.05 17.17
N CYS A 192 9.99 2.37 16.30
CA CYS A 192 11.06 1.46 16.73
C CYS A 192 12.26 2.23 17.35
N ARG A 193 12.53 3.46 16.89
CA ARG A 193 13.64 4.30 17.38
C ARG A 193 13.25 5.16 18.57
N ALA A 194 11.99 5.53 18.71
CA ALA A 194 11.50 6.38 19.79
C ALA A 194 11.59 5.65 21.13
N SER A 195 12.07 6.34 22.17
CA SER A 195 12.09 5.78 23.51
C SER A 195 10.75 5.92 24.24
N PHE A 196 9.92 6.90 23.85
CA PHE A 196 8.68 7.30 24.54
C PHE A 196 8.84 7.47 26.06
N ALA A 197 10.07 7.71 26.54
CA ALA A 197 10.35 7.93 27.96
C ALA A 197 9.54 9.12 28.50
N PRO A 198 9.21 9.16 29.80
CA PRO A 198 8.29 10.16 30.40
C PRO A 198 8.64 11.62 30.13
N ALA A 199 9.92 11.93 30.00
CA ALA A 199 10.41 13.27 29.73
C ALA A 199 10.27 13.67 28.23
N ARG A 200 9.81 12.76 27.36
CA ARG A 200 9.80 12.97 25.90
C ARG A 200 8.39 12.94 25.28
N THR A 201 7.46 13.71 25.86
CA THR A 201 6.15 13.99 25.23
C THR A 201 6.31 14.45 23.78
N ARG A 202 7.47 15.05 23.43
CA ARG A 202 7.82 15.42 22.06
C ARG A 202 7.76 14.23 21.08
N ASP A 203 8.29 13.05 21.48
CA ASP A 203 8.30 11.86 20.60
C ASP A 203 6.87 11.40 20.30
N ALA A 204 5.97 11.48 21.31
CA ALA A 204 4.56 11.18 21.14
C ALA A 204 3.86 12.17 20.18
N ILE A 205 4.14 13.47 20.31
CA ILE A 205 3.62 14.52 19.42
C ILE A 205 4.12 14.29 17.98
N VAL A 206 5.42 14.04 17.79
CA VAL A 206 5.99 13.78 16.46
C VAL A 206 5.36 12.54 15.81
N ALA A 207 5.16 11.45 16.58
CA ALA A 207 4.49 10.27 16.10
C ALA A 207 3.02 10.55 15.73
N GLY A 208 2.32 11.37 16.53
CA GLY A 208 0.96 11.82 16.25
C GLY A 208 0.86 12.64 14.98
N VAL A 209 1.76 13.61 14.77
CA VAL A 209 1.85 14.38 13.52
C VAL A 209 2.09 13.47 12.33
N ALA A 210 3.01 12.51 12.45
CA ALA A 210 3.31 11.56 11.37
C ALA A 210 2.08 10.70 11.00
N ILE A 211 1.32 10.23 11.99
CA ILE A 211 0.05 9.51 11.76
C ILE A 211 -0.99 10.45 11.12
N GLY A 212 -1.12 11.69 11.58
CA GLY A 212 -2.01 12.68 10.97
C GLY A 212 -1.69 12.90 9.48
N VAL A 213 -0.41 13.03 9.13
CA VAL A 213 0.04 13.13 7.73
C VAL A 213 -0.30 11.84 6.94
N ALA A 214 -0.10 10.67 7.54
CA ALA A 214 -0.47 9.39 6.92
C ALA A 214 -1.99 9.28 6.71
N LEU A 215 -2.82 9.75 7.63
CA LEU A 215 -4.27 9.82 7.50
C LEU A 215 -4.71 10.74 6.36
N LEU A 216 -3.99 11.84 6.11
CA LEU A 216 -4.23 12.71 4.96
C LEU A 216 -3.82 12.07 3.62
N ALA A 217 -3.03 10.98 3.64
CA ALA A 217 -2.74 10.17 2.45
C ALA A 217 -3.84 9.13 2.20
N LYS A 218 -4.27 8.40 3.25
CA LYS A 218 -5.35 7.41 3.18
C LYS A 218 -5.90 7.09 4.56
N ALA A 219 -7.23 6.91 4.66
CA ALA A 219 -7.90 6.57 5.92
C ALA A 219 -7.41 5.25 6.56
N SER A 220 -6.88 4.31 5.75
CA SER A 220 -6.29 3.05 6.25
C SER A 220 -5.11 3.26 7.22
N ALA A 221 -4.48 4.44 7.23
CA ALA A 221 -3.45 4.78 8.23
C ALA A 221 -3.95 4.76 9.69
N LEU A 222 -5.27 4.69 9.94
CA LEU A 222 -5.83 4.47 11.29
C LEU A 222 -5.26 3.21 11.96
N VAL A 223 -4.83 2.21 11.20
CA VAL A 223 -4.21 0.99 11.72
C VAL A 223 -2.89 1.24 12.48
N LEU A 224 -2.29 2.42 12.30
CA LEU A 224 -1.07 2.83 13.02
C LEU A 224 -1.35 3.29 14.47
N VAL A 225 -2.59 3.63 14.80
CA VAL A 225 -2.94 4.16 16.12
C VAL A 225 -2.77 3.13 17.24
N PRO A 226 -3.32 1.90 17.17
CA PRO A 226 -3.18 0.92 18.24
C PRO A 226 -1.72 0.56 18.56
N PRO A 227 -0.82 0.27 17.58
CA PRO A 227 0.57 0.00 17.91
C PRO A 227 1.32 1.21 18.49
N LEU A 228 0.98 2.45 18.11
CA LEU A 228 1.54 3.64 18.75
C LEU A 228 1.12 3.74 20.22
N LEU A 229 -0.18 3.59 20.51
CA LEU A 229 -0.70 3.64 21.86
C LEU A 229 -0.09 2.54 22.75
N TYR A 230 0.06 1.33 22.20
CA TYR A 230 0.77 0.24 22.87
C TYR A 230 2.23 0.62 23.19
N ARG A 231 2.98 1.20 22.25
CA ARG A 231 4.37 1.63 22.46
C ARG A 231 4.48 2.71 23.53
N ILE A 232 3.58 3.67 23.55
CA ILE A 232 3.49 4.71 24.58
C ILE A 232 3.22 4.07 25.94
N ALA A 233 2.23 3.18 26.03
CA ALA A 233 1.87 2.51 27.28
C ALA A 233 3.00 1.62 27.82
N ALA A 234 3.70 0.90 26.93
CA ALA A 234 4.81 0.03 27.30
C ALA A 234 6.06 0.78 27.80
N ALA A 235 6.22 2.05 27.44
CA ALA A 235 7.36 2.89 27.80
C ALA A 235 7.06 3.82 29.00
N ALA A 236 5.80 4.03 29.33
CA ALA A 236 5.38 4.98 30.37
C ALA A 236 5.59 4.37 31.77
N PRO A 237 6.02 5.18 32.78
CA PRO A 237 6.23 4.71 34.14
C PRO A 237 4.90 4.44 34.88
N ASP A 238 3.85 5.15 34.49
CA ASP A 238 2.54 5.05 35.11
C ASP A 238 1.41 5.37 34.10
N ARG A 239 0.17 5.07 34.49
CA ARG A 239 -1.01 5.30 33.65
C ARG A 239 -1.26 6.77 33.31
N ARG A 240 -0.89 7.70 34.19
CA ARG A 240 -1.09 9.14 33.97
C ARG A 240 -0.11 9.67 32.91
N ALA A 241 1.14 9.22 32.97
CA ALA A 241 2.13 9.53 31.95
C ALA A 241 1.74 8.95 30.58
N ALA A 242 1.28 7.69 30.55
CA ALA A 242 0.76 7.05 29.34
C ALA A 242 -0.42 7.84 28.75
N ALA A 243 -1.40 8.20 29.56
CA ALA A 243 -2.58 8.95 29.13
C ALA A 243 -2.22 10.34 28.56
N ARG A 244 -1.30 11.07 29.23
CA ARG A 244 -0.82 12.38 28.74
C ARG A 244 -0.12 12.24 27.38
N ALA A 245 0.80 11.28 27.23
CA ALA A 245 1.53 11.07 25.98
C ALA A 245 0.58 10.61 24.85
N ALA A 246 -0.35 9.69 25.16
CA ALA A 246 -1.37 9.24 24.22
C ALA A 246 -2.29 10.40 23.80
N GLY A 247 -2.76 11.22 24.75
CA GLY A 247 -3.57 12.41 24.47
C GLY A 247 -2.82 13.42 23.58
N ALA A 248 -1.52 13.65 23.87
CA ALA A 248 -0.68 14.54 23.05
C ALA A 248 -0.51 13.99 21.61
N ALA A 249 -0.28 12.68 21.45
CA ALA A 249 -0.16 12.05 20.13
C ALA A 249 -1.48 12.11 19.34
N LEU A 250 -2.60 11.74 19.96
CA LEU A 250 -3.92 11.75 19.32
C LEU A 250 -4.37 13.18 19.01
N GLY A 251 -4.13 14.15 19.92
CA GLY A 251 -4.38 15.55 19.69
C GLY A 251 -3.59 16.10 18.51
N ALA A 252 -2.30 15.77 18.42
CA ALA A 252 -1.47 16.17 17.29
C ALA A 252 -1.95 15.56 15.97
N ALA A 253 -2.32 14.28 15.95
CA ALA A 253 -2.91 13.64 14.77
C ALA A 253 -4.24 14.28 14.36
N ALA A 254 -5.11 14.61 15.33
CA ALA A 254 -6.37 15.28 15.10
C ALA A 254 -6.19 16.73 14.58
N LEU A 255 -5.20 17.47 15.07
CA LEU A 255 -4.86 18.80 14.54
C LEU A 255 -4.44 18.75 13.07
N VAL A 256 -3.71 17.71 12.66
CA VAL A 256 -3.25 17.55 11.28
C VAL A 256 -4.36 17.06 10.36
N ALA A 257 -5.12 16.02 10.74
CA ALA A 257 -6.07 15.32 9.87
C ALA A 257 -7.55 15.56 10.22
N GLY A 258 -7.86 16.10 11.40
CA GLY A 258 -9.23 16.24 11.90
C GLY A 258 -10.11 17.12 11.02
N TRP A 259 -9.56 18.16 10.41
CA TRP A 259 -10.28 19.02 9.48
C TRP A 259 -10.89 18.22 8.30
N TRP A 260 -10.21 17.18 7.83
CA TRP A 260 -10.71 16.30 6.76
C TRP A 260 -11.91 15.47 7.24
N VAL A 261 -11.84 14.96 8.46
CA VAL A 261 -12.93 14.22 9.11
C VAL A 261 -14.15 15.13 9.30
N VAL A 262 -13.93 16.34 9.83
CA VAL A 262 -15.02 17.33 10.03
C VAL A 262 -15.65 17.72 8.70
N ARG A 263 -14.84 17.97 7.66
CA ARG A 263 -15.35 18.26 6.32
C ARG A 263 -16.27 17.15 5.81
N ASN A 264 -15.86 15.89 5.95
CA ASN A 264 -16.64 14.76 5.46
C ASN A 264 -17.93 14.57 6.27
N LEU A 265 -17.90 14.77 7.58
CA LEU A 265 -19.09 14.76 8.42
C LEU A 265 -20.11 15.85 7.99
N VAL A 266 -19.63 17.05 7.69
CA VAL A 266 -20.50 18.16 7.25
C VAL A 266 -21.08 17.90 5.85
N LEU A 267 -20.27 17.37 4.91
CA LEU A 267 -20.70 17.22 3.52
C LEU A 267 -21.46 15.91 3.27
N TYR A 268 -21.10 14.83 3.96
CA TYR A 268 -21.56 13.48 3.63
C TYR A 268 -22.17 12.73 4.82
N GLY A 269 -22.18 13.32 6.02
CA GLY A 269 -22.70 12.67 7.23
C GLY A 269 -21.82 11.55 7.80
N GLU A 270 -20.67 11.28 7.19
CA GLU A 270 -19.74 10.22 7.59
C GLU A 270 -18.30 10.73 7.68
N PRO A 271 -17.49 10.28 8.67
CA PRO A 271 -16.13 10.78 8.88
C PRO A 271 -15.17 10.47 7.72
N PHE A 272 -15.41 9.38 7.00
CA PHE A 272 -14.58 8.93 5.85
C PHE A 272 -15.40 8.74 4.57
N ALA A 273 -16.68 9.11 4.57
CA ALA A 273 -17.59 8.97 3.43
C ALA A 273 -17.58 7.56 2.80
N THR A 274 -17.44 6.53 3.63
CA THR A 274 -17.18 5.14 3.22
C THR A 274 -18.35 4.53 2.47
N THR A 275 -19.59 4.82 2.92
CA THR A 275 -20.80 4.31 2.27
C THR A 275 -20.98 4.95 0.88
N LEU A 276 -20.81 6.26 0.77
CA LEU A 276 -20.90 6.95 -0.52
C LEU A 276 -19.79 6.47 -1.48
N GLN A 277 -18.57 6.26 -0.98
CA GLN A 277 -17.47 5.71 -1.77
C GLN A 277 -17.83 4.31 -2.32
N ALA A 278 -18.39 3.44 -1.48
CA ALA A 278 -18.79 2.10 -1.86
C ALA A 278 -19.92 2.09 -2.90
N VAL A 279 -20.91 2.96 -2.75
CA VAL A 279 -22.01 3.13 -3.71
C VAL A 279 -21.46 3.56 -5.08
N LEU A 280 -20.59 4.56 -5.11
CA LEU A 280 -19.99 5.06 -6.35
C LEU A 280 -19.04 4.07 -7.01
N ALA A 281 -18.36 3.24 -6.22
CA ALA A 281 -17.52 2.15 -6.72
C ALA A 281 -18.32 0.92 -7.17
N GLY A 282 -19.61 0.85 -6.83
CA GLY A 282 -20.47 -0.30 -7.16
C GLY A 282 -20.09 -1.58 -6.41
N ASN A 283 -19.42 -1.45 -5.26
CA ASN A 283 -18.88 -2.60 -4.52
C ASN A 283 -19.51 -2.79 -3.12
N LEU A 284 -20.61 -2.10 -2.81
CA LEU A 284 -21.35 -2.30 -1.57
C LEU A 284 -22.02 -3.69 -1.54
N ARG A 285 -21.80 -4.46 -0.47
CA ARG A 285 -22.51 -5.73 -0.27
C ARG A 285 -23.97 -5.48 0.10
N PRO A 286 -24.90 -6.29 -0.41
CA PRO A 286 -26.33 -6.15 -0.07
C PRO A 286 -26.60 -6.42 1.42
N SER A 287 -25.74 -7.19 2.10
CA SER A 287 -25.84 -7.50 3.53
C SER A 287 -24.47 -7.60 4.17
N TRP A 288 -24.40 -7.43 5.49
CA TRP A 288 -23.18 -7.64 6.27
C TRP A 288 -22.77 -9.11 6.27
N GLN A 289 -21.51 -9.39 5.91
CA GLN A 289 -20.95 -10.74 5.80
C GLN A 289 -19.64 -10.85 6.59
N PRO A 290 -19.68 -11.15 7.89
CA PRO A 290 -18.50 -11.12 8.77
C PRO A 290 -17.39 -12.10 8.35
N LEU A 291 -17.72 -13.18 7.68
CA LEU A 291 -16.77 -14.19 7.19
C LEU A 291 -16.41 -14.02 5.70
N ALA A 292 -16.73 -12.89 5.09
CA ALA A 292 -16.49 -12.67 3.66
C ALA A 292 -15.00 -12.85 3.29
N LEU A 293 -14.08 -12.33 4.10
CA LEU A 293 -12.64 -12.47 3.84
C LEU A 293 -12.20 -13.96 3.82
N LEU A 294 -12.76 -14.81 4.67
CA LEU A 294 -12.44 -16.23 4.68
C LEU A 294 -12.96 -16.93 3.43
N ARG A 295 -14.15 -16.55 2.94
CA ARG A 295 -14.72 -17.10 1.71
C ARG A 295 -13.96 -16.63 0.46
N GLU A 296 -13.39 -15.44 0.50
CA GLU A 296 -12.65 -14.81 -0.58
C GLU A 296 -11.12 -14.95 -0.37
N TRP A 297 -10.69 -15.87 0.51
CA TRP A 297 -9.27 -16.01 0.92
C TRP A 297 -8.34 -16.29 -0.26
N ASP A 298 -8.78 -17.08 -1.22
CA ASP A 298 -8.02 -17.38 -2.44
C ASP A 298 -7.67 -16.08 -3.19
N GLY A 299 -8.67 -15.29 -3.54
CA GLY A 299 -8.48 -14.01 -4.23
C GLY A 299 -7.68 -13.00 -3.40
N PHE A 300 -7.86 -13.01 -2.07
CA PHE A 300 -7.12 -12.16 -1.16
C PHE A 300 -5.61 -12.47 -1.20
N VAL A 301 -5.22 -13.74 -1.09
CA VAL A 301 -3.81 -14.15 -1.15
C VAL A 301 -3.25 -13.92 -2.56
N LYS A 302 -3.98 -14.30 -3.61
CA LYS A 302 -3.57 -14.05 -5.00
C LYS A 302 -3.28 -12.56 -5.24
N SER A 303 -4.16 -11.67 -4.79
CA SER A 303 -4.03 -10.23 -4.97
C SER A 303 -2.99 -9.55 -4.06
N PHE A 304 -2.48 -10.23 -3.03
CA PHE A 304 -1.32 -9.77 -2.27
C PHE A 304 -0.01 -9.94 -3.06
N TRP A 305 0.06 -10.99 -3.89
CA TRP A 305 1.26 -11.32 -4.65
C TRP A 305 1.22 -10.82 -6.09
N GLY A 306 0.07 -10.88 -6.77
CA GLY A 306 -0.03 -10.39 -8.14
C GLY A 306 -1.35 -10.71 -8.81
N VAL A 307 -2.20 -9.70 -8.92
CA VAL A 307 -3.36 -9.64 -9.81
C VAL A 307 -3.30 -8.29 -10.49
N PHE A 308 -2.94 -8.27 -11.76
CA PHE A 308 -2.55 -7.06 -12.49
C PHE A 308 -3.67 -6.51 -13.37
N GLY A 309 -3.36 -5.43 -14.10
CA GLY A 309 -4.35 -4.76 -14.93
C GLY A 309 -5.52 -4.21 -14.11
N GLY A 310 -6.71 -4.31 -14.65
CA GLY A 310 -7.99 -4.07 -13.96
C GLY A 310 -8.48 -5.31 -13.21
N PHE A 311 -7.60 -6.03 -12.49
CA PHE A 311 -7.82 -7.32 -11.83
C PHE A 311 -8.11 -8.48 -12.79
N ASN A 312 -7.60 -8.43 -13.99
CA ASN A 312 -7.87 -9.38 -15.06
C ASN A 312 -6.61 -10.01 -15.68
N VAL A 313 -5.42 -9.65 -15.24
CA VAL A 313 -4.16 -10.26 -15.65
C VAL A 313 -3.58 -11.04 -14.47
N ILE A 314 -3.57 -12.35 -14.57
CA ILE A 314 -3.25 -13.28 -13.47
C ILE A 314 -2.14 -14.25 -13.85
N TYR A 315 -1.42 -14.75 -12.87
CA TYR A 315 -0.48 -15.84 -13.04
C TYR A 315 -1.21 -17.18 -13.31
N ALA A 316 -0.47 -18.15 -13.82
CA ALA A 316 -0.92 -19.55 -13.84
C ALA A 316 -1.04 -20.12 -12.39
N ASP A 317 -1.95 -21.07 -12.18
CA ASP A 317 -2.27 -21.62 -10.86
C ASP A 317 -1.04 -22.14 -10.09
N GLY A 318 -0.11 -22.85 -10.75
CA GLY A 318 1.10 -23.35 -10.09
C GLY A 318 2.01 -22.27 -9.52
N VAL A 319 1.97 -21.03 -10.05
CA VAL A 319 2.67 -19.88 -9.44
C VAL A 319 1.96 -19.42 -8.18
N TYR A 320 0.62 -19.43 -8.19
CA TYR A 320 -0.17 -19.12 -7.00
C TYR A 320 0.00 -20.17 -5.89
N ASP A 321 0.12 -21.46 -6.22
CA ASP A 321 0.42 -22.52 -5.24
C ASP A 321 1.74 -22.21 -4.49
N ALA A 322 2.77 -21.78 -5.23
CA ALA A 322 4.03 -21.35 -4.62
C ALA A 322 3.85 -20.11 -3.73
N PHE A 323 3.02 -19.14 -4.12
CA PHE A 323 2.70 -17.98 -3.30
C PHE A 323 1.86 -18.32 -2.06
N PHE A 324 0.95 -19.29 -2.13
CA PHE A 324 0.22 -19.81 -0.96
C PHE A 324 1.18 -20.46 0.04
N LEU A 325 2.09 -21.31 -0.45
CA LEU A 325 3.13 -21.90 0.39
C LEU A 325 4.01 -20.82 1.03
N LEU A 326 4.45 -19.82 0.25
CA LEU A 326 5.26 -18.71 0.76
C LEU A 326 4.50 -17.90 1.82
N SER A 327 3.20 -17.68 1.66
CA SER A 327 2.36 -17.01 2.64
C SER A 327 2.26 -17.82 3.94
N ALA A 328 2.05 -19.12 3.86
CA ALA A 328 2.02 -20.02 5.03
C ALA A 328 3.36 -20.03 5.77
N LEU A 329 4.48 -20.14 5.05
CA LEU A 329 5.83 -20.06 5.61
C LEU A 329 6.11 -18.68 6.22
N GLY A 330 5.60 -17.60 5.61
CA GLY A 330 5.68 -16.26 6.15
C GLY A 330 4.95 -16.14 7.49
N VAL A 331 3.72 -16.64 7.59
CA VAL A 331 2.95 -16.67 8.84
C VAL A 331 3.68 -17.51 9.89
N ALA A 332 4.16 -18.70 9.54
CA ALA A 332 4.93 -19.55 10.45
C ALA A 332 6.19 -18.81 10.97
N SER A 333 6.90 -18.11 10.09
CA SER A 333 8.08 -17.31 10.48
C SER A 333 7.72 -16.19 11.45
N VAL A 334 6.60 -15.49 11.23
CA VAL A 334 6.10 -14.47 12.17
C VAL A 334 5.82 -15.10 13.55
N LEU A 335 5.16 -16.25 13.58
CA LEU A 335 4.86 -16.97 14.85
C LEU A 335 6.15 -17.41 15.56
N VAL A 336 7.15 -17.89 14.83
CA VAL A 336 8.47 -18.21 15.38
C VAL A 336 9.13 -16.97 15.98
N ALA A 337 9.11 -15.82 15.30
CA ALA A 337 9.66 -14.57 15.84
C ALA A 337 9.00 -14.18 17.16
N LEU A 338 7.68 -14.29 17.24
CA LEU A 338 6.89 -13.93 18.43
C LEU A 338 7.05 -14.95 19.59
N ALA A 339 7.30 -16.21 19.29
CA ALA A 339 7.51 -17.26 20.28
C ALA A 339 8.91 -17.20 20.93
N ARG A 340 9.89 -16.49 20.35
CA ARG A 340 11.24 -16.38 20.92
C ARG A 340 11.22 -15.53 22.20
N PRO A 341 11.71 -16.05 23.38
CA PRO A 341 11.56 -15.39 24.68
C PRO A 341 12.10 -13.95 24.73
N GLY A 342 13.25 -13.68 24.12
CA GLY A 342 13.83 -12.32 24.08
C GLY A 342 13.11 -11.40 23.09
N LEU A 343 12.90 -11.88 21.86
CA LEU A 343 12.37 -11.11 20.75
C LEU A 343 10.87 -10.84 20.90
N GLY A 344 10.09 -11.87 21.22
CA GLY A 344 8.62 -11.76 21.38
C GLY A 344 8.19 -10.94 22.61
N ARG A 345 9.11 -10.62 23.53
CA ARG A 345 8.85 -9.70 24.65
C ARG A 345 9.21 -8.25 24.33
N ASP A 346 9.97 -8.01 23.24
CA ASP A 346 10.33 -6.64 22.83
C ASP A 346 9.08 -5.85 22.45
N PRO A 347 8.78 -4.72 23.11
CA PRO A 347 7.61 -3.92 22.79
C PRO A 347 7.58 -3.42 21.33
N ARG A 348 8.74 -3.27 20.68
CA ARG A 348 8.84 -2.89 19.28
C ARG A 348 8.32 -4.00 18.37
N VAL A 349 8.73 -5.25 18.63
CA VAL A 349 8.28 -6.43 17.89
C VAL A 349 6.77 -6.67 18.06
N ARG A 350 6.28 -6.52 19.30
CA ARG A 350 4.83 -6.60 19.57
C ARG A 350 4.03 -5.52 18.84
N ALA A 351 4.56 -4.30 18.77
CA ALA A 351 3.91 -3.22 18.01
C ALA A 351 3.82 -3.54 16.51
N LEU A 352 4.87 -4.16 15.93
CA LEU A 352 4.81 -4.64 14.54
C LEU A 352 3.73 -5.73 14.37
N ALA A 353 3.63 -6.67 15.30
CA ALA A 353 2.61 -7.71 15.27
C ALA A 353 1.19 -7.12 15.42
N LEU A 354 1.01 -6.15 16.31
CA LEU A 354 -0.26 -5.42 16.44
C LEU A 354 -0.64 -4.67 15.16
N LEU A 355 0.34 -4.07 14.46
CA LEU A 355 0.09 -3.43 13.20
C LEU A 355 -0.34 -4.43 12.12
N ALA A 356 0.36 -5.55 11.99
CA ALA A 356 0.03 -6.57 11.00
C ALA A 356 -1.35 -7.20 11.26
N ALA A 357 -1.61 -7.60 12.51
CA ALA A 357 -2.89 -8.18 12.91
C ALA A 357 -4.03 -7.15 12.82
N GLY A 358 -3.80 -5.92 13.30
CA GLY A 358 -4.79 -4.84 13.24
C GLY A 358 -5.16 -4.47 11.81
N ASN A 359 -4.19 -4.46 10.89
CA ASN A 359 -4.48 -4.20 9.47
C ASN A 359 -5.27 -5.37 8.84
N LEU A 360 -4.93 -6.62 9.13
CA LEU A 360 -5.71 -7.78 8.67
C LEU A 360 -7.16 -7.73 9.19
N LEU A 361 -7.35 -7.39 10.46
CA LEU A 361 -8.69 -7.20 11.05
C LEU A 361 -9.44 -6.04 10.39
N ALA A 362 -8.76 -4.93 10.10
CA ALA A 362 -9.37 -3.80 9.38
C ALA A 362 -9.80 -4.20 7.97
N VAL A 363 -8.99 -4.99 7.25
CA VAL A 363 -9.35 -5.54 5.94
C VAL A 363 -10.54 -6.51 6.06
N ALA A 364 -10.57 -7.36 7.07
CA ALA A 364 -11.71 -8.26 7.32
C ALA A 364 -13.00 -7.47 7.60
N ALA A 365 -12.92 -6.43 8.42
CA ALA A 365 -14.05 -5.53 8.69
C ALA A 365 -14.50 -4.78 7.43
N TRP A 366 -13.57 -4.32 6.60
CA TRP A 366 -13.85 -3.70 5.29
C TRP A 366 -14.55 -4.69 4.35
N THR A 367 -13.98 -5.88 4.16
CA THR A 367 -14.51 -6.93 3.28
C THR A 367 -15.89 -7.42 3.73
N SER A 368 -16.21 -7.35 5.03
CA SER A 368 -17.53 -7.74 5.52
C SER A 368 -18.68 -6.88 4.99
N ARG A 369 -18.38 -5.66 4.52
CA ARG A 369 -19.35 -4.69 3.99
C ARG A 369 -19.20 -4.44 2.50
N LEU A 370 -18.00 -4.69 1.94
CA LEU A 370 -17.64 -4.31 0.58
C LEU A 370 -17.15 -5.52 -0.21
N LEU A 371 -17.51 -5.58 -1.49
CA LEU A 371 -16.97 -6.55 -2.44
C LEU A 371 -15.52 -6.18 -2.79
N GLY A 372 -14.69 -7.18 -3.02
CA GLY A 372 -13.30 -6.99 -3.43
C GLY A 372 -12.32 -7.01 -2.26
N SER A 373 -12.15 -8.19 -1.66
CA SER A 373 -11.05 -8.46 -0.73
C SER A 373 -9.73 -8.47 -1.49
N GLN A 374 -8.93 -7.42 -1.28
CA GLN A 374 -7.66 -7.25 -1.97
C GLN A 374 -6.50 -7.31 -0.98
N GLY A 375 -5.56 -8.23 -1.22
CA GLY A 375 -4.38 -8.41 -0.37
C GLY A 375 -3.46 -7.19 -0.33
N ARG A 376 -3.45 -6.35 -1.38
CA ARG A 376 -2.70 -5.07 -1.39
C ARG A 376 -3.13 -4.11 -0.27
N LEU A 377 -4.34 -4.26 0.28
CA LEU A 377 -4.80 -3.46 1.43
C LEU A 377 -3.97 -3.71 2.70
N LEU A 378 -3.13 -4.75 2.73
CA LEU A 378 -2.12 -4.97 3.77
C LEU A 378 -0.84 -4.14 3.60
N PHE A 379 -0.65 -3.41 2.51
CA PHE A 379 0.60 -2.67 2.26
C PHE A 379 0.95 -1.62 3.32
N PRO A 380 0.02 -0.95 4.02
CA PRO A 380 0.37 -0.13 5.18
C PRO A 380 1.14 -0.89 6.28
N SER A 381 0.96 -2.21 6.38
CA SER A 381 1.71 -3.08 7.31
C SER A 381 2.82 -3.91 6.65
N SER A 382 3.10 -3.73 5.35
CA SER A 382 4.08 -4.54 4.61
C SER A 382 5.47 -4.54 5.24
N THR A 383 5.95 -3.38 5.71
CA THR A 383 7.22 -3.27 6.45
C THR A 383 7.19 -4.10 7.73
N ALA A 384 6.11 -4.05 8.50
CA ALA A 384 6.00 -4.82 9.74
C ALA A 384 5.98 -6.33 9.46
N ILE A 385 5.19 -6.76 8.47
CA ILE A 385 5.10 -8.17 8.05
C ILE A 385 6.47 -8.68 7.58
N ALA A 386 7.15 -7.94 6.70
CA ALA A 386 8.44 -8.33 6.15
C ALA A 386 9.54 -8.42 7.23
N VAL A 387 9.56 -7.45 8.16
CA VAL A 387 10.53 -7.45 9.27
C VAL A 387 10.27 -8.61 10.23
N LEU A 388 9.01 -8.86 10.61
CA LEU A 388 8.66 -9.99 11.48
C LEU A 388 9.01 -11.33 10.84
N ALA A 389 8.69 -11.52 9.55
CA ALA A 389 9.04 -12.71 8.81
C ALA A 389 10.57 -12.91 8.75
N ALA A 390 11.33 -11.85 8.49
CA ALA A 390 12.78 -11.90 8.44
C ALA A 390 13.40 -12.27 9.80
N LEU A 391 12.88 -11.72 10.91
CA LEU A 391 13.29 -12.06 12.27
C LEU A 391 12.99 -13.52 12.62
N GLY A 392 11.89 -14.08 12.11
CA GLY A 392 11.57 -15.50 12.26
C GLY A 392 12.53 -16.40 11.46
N VAL A 393 12.80 -16.05 10.20
CA VAL A 393 13.78 -16.75 9.36
C VAL A 393 15.18 -16.72 9.99
N ALA A 394 15.55 -15.64 10.67
CA ALA A 394 16.81 -15.53 11.39
C ALA A 394 16.95 -16.56 12.54
N ALA A 395 15.84 -17.17 13.00
CA ALA A 395 15.83 -18.21 14.02
C ALA A 395 16.11 -19.63 13.45
N LEU A 396 16.05 -19.80 12.14
CA LEU A 396 16.28 -21.09 11.50
C LEU A 396 17.76 -21.53 11.61
N PRO A 397 18.03 -22.84 11.55
CA PRO A 397 19.40 -23.34 11.42
C PRO A 397 20.11 -22.69 10.22
N ALA A 398 21.42 -22.45 10.33
CA ALA A 398 22.20 -21.63 9.41
C ALA A 398 22.03 -22.03 7.92
N ARG A 399 21.94 -23.33 7.62
CA ARG A 399 21.71 -23.84 6.26
C ARG A 399 20.32 -23.48 5.74
N ALA A 400 19.26 -23.76 6.53
CA ALA A 400 17.89 -23.45 6.15
C ALA A 400 17.68 -21.94 6.00
N ARG A 401 18.22 -21.14 6.94
CA ARG A 401 18.21 -19.69 6.88
C ARG A 401 18.83 -19.17 5.57
N ARG A 402 20.05 -19.63 5.22
CA ARG A 402 20.72 -19.23 3.98
C ARG A 402 19.91 -19.59 2.74
N VAL A 403 19.40 -20.81 2.69
CA VAL A 403 18.55 -21.26 1.58
C VAL A 403 17.33 -20.36 1.44
N THR A 404 16.62 -20.07 2.52
CA THR A 404 15.43 -19.21 2.51
C THR A 404 15.78 -17.78 2.06
N GLN A 405 16.86 -17.20 2.61
CA GLN A 405 17.29 -15.83 2.29
C GLN A 405 17.77 -15.66 0.84
N VAL A 406 18.05 -16.74 0.13
CA VAL A 406 18.41 -16.71 -1.30
C VAL A 406 17.22 -17.12 -2.17
N ALA A 407 16.59 -18.26 -1.87
CA ALA A 407 15.56 -18.86 -2.72
C ALA A 407 14.30 -17.99 -2.80
N VAL A 408 13.85 -17.42 -1.67
CA VAL A 408 12.64 -16.57 -1.65
C VAL A 408 12.82 -15.29 -2.47
N PRO A 409 13.88 -14.49 -2.28
CA PRO A 409 14.11 -13.32 -3.14
C PRO A 409 14.33 -13.69 -4.61
N ALA A 410 14.99 -14.80 -4.91
CA ALA A 410 15.19 -15.27 -6.29
C ALA A 410 13.85 -15.61 -6.96
N PHE A 411 12.97 -16.34 -6.27
CA PHE A 411 11.64 -16.67 -6.75
C PHE A 411 10.79 -15.38 -6.97
N LEU A 412 10.77 -14.47 -6.01
CA LEU A 412 10.02 -13.21 -6.12
C LEU A 412 10.54 -12.35 -7.29
N ALA A 413 11.84 -12.27 -7.48
CA ALA A 413 12.45 -11.56 -8.60
C ALA A 413 12.07 -12.19 -9.94
N ALA A 414 12.12 -13.52 -10.04
CA ALA A 414 11.74 -14.25 -11.26
C ALA A 414 10.25 -14.07 -11.59
N ALA A 415 9.36 -14.19 -10.58
CA ALA A 415 7.93 -13.97 -10.75
C ALA A 415 7.63 -12.53 -11.18
N SER A 416 8.29 -11.54 -10.56
CA SER A 416 8.15 -10.12 -10.91
C SER A 416 8.66 -9.84 -12.33
N ALA A 417 9.81 -10.40 -12.70
CA ALA A 417 10.36 -10.25 -14.06
C ALA A 417 9.42 -10.88 -15.09
N TRP A 418 8.92 -12.09 -14.84
CA TRP A 418 7.94 -12.71 -15.73
C TRP A 418 6.67 -11.85 -15.88
N ALA A 419 6.12 -11.33 -14.77
CA ALA A 419 4.93 -10.48 -14.84
C ALA A 419 5.13 -9.27 -15.75
N CYS A 420 6.23 -8.53 -15.58
CA CYS A 420 6.43 -7.27 -16.31
C CYS A 420 7.05 -7.45 -17.72
N LEU A 421 7.73 -8.58 -17.99
CA LEU A 421 8.39 -8.81 -19.30
C LEU A 421 7.57 -9.70 -20.23
N VAL A 422 6.67 -10.52 -19.69
CA VAL A 422 5.90 -11.50 -20.47
C VAL A 422 4.40 -11.34 -20.20
N LEU A 423 3.94 -11.61 -18.99
CA LEU A 423 2.52 -11.77 -18.68
C LEU A 423 1.69 -10.51 -18.99
N ILE A 424 2.13 -9.33 -18.53
CA ILE A 424 1.41 -8.06 -18.78
C ILE A 424 1.55 -7.65 -20.26
N PRO A 425 2.75 -7.65 -20.90
CA PRO A 425 2.86 -7.37 -22.33
C PRO A 425 1.97 -8.24 -23.20
N ASP A 426 1.94 -9.57 -22.96
CA ASP A 426 1.13 -10.50 -23.75
C ASP A 426 -0.37 -10.25 -23.56
N ALA A 427 -0.81 -9.93 -22.34
CA ALA A 427 -2.20 -9.61 -22.07
C ALA A 427 -2.70 -8.35 -22.80
N TYR A 428 -1.80 -7.39 -23.06
CA TYR A 428 -2.11 -6.15 -23.76
C TYR A 428 -1.66 -6.13 -25.23
N ALA A 429 -1.03 -7.20 -25.74
CA ALA A 429 -0.59 -7.29 -27.12
C ALA A 429 -1.74 -7.56 -28.11
N VAL A 430 -2.85 -8.09 -27.63
CA VAL A 430 -4.03 -8.42 -28.47
C VAL A 430 -4.78 -7.13 -28.80
N PRO A 431 -5.09 -6.87 -30.07
CA PRO A 431 -5.76 -5.66 -30.57
C PRO A 431 -7.19 -5.48 -30.06
#